data_8cbc1a0464920b04a77e2845741d3552
#
_entry.id   8cbc1a0464920b04a77e2845741d3552
#
_cell.length_a   1.000
_cell.length_b   1.000
_cell.length_c   1.000
_cell.angle_alpha   90.00
_cell.angle_beta   90.00
_cell.angle_gamma   90.00
#
_symmetry.space_group_name_H-M   'P 1'
#
loop_
_entity.id
_entity.type
_entity.pdbx_description
1 polymer ?
#
loop_
_entity_poly.entity_id
_entity_poly.type
_entity_poly.pdbx_seq_one_letter_code
_entity_poly.pdbx_strand_id
1 'polypeptide(L)'
;MKFPLPFCFLLLFVSCNDSTYNKPVTRSPEKKDTASVPVQSQNPFSPVDISPMDVSYFPVDYPVQKMSKKTITLPVMRVVYSRPHRQGRKIFGALLHYGQPWRLGANEASEIELFQTVTIQDKKVAKGRYILYCIPYQDRWTIVFNNNLYSWGLRPDTTQDAYKFDVSVEATNTPIEYFTMVFEKLDDGNTNLLMAWYEALVRLPIKI
;
A
#
# COMPACT_ATOMS: atom_id res chain seq x y z
N MET A 1 -34.04 -93.42 -8.72
CA MET A 1 -34.58 -93.90 -7.45
C MET A 1 -33.60 -93.69 -6.33
N LYS A 2 -34.03 -93.18 -5.22
CA LYS A 2 -33.40 -92.89 -3.92
C LYS A 2 -32.85 -91.51 -3.76
N PHE A 3 -33.64 -90.67 -3.14
CA PHE A 3 -33.24 -89.51 -2.36
C PHE A 3 -32.53 -89.96 -1.08
N PRO A 4 -31.63 -89.16 -0.54
CA PRO A 4 -31.75 -88.87 0.87
C PRO A 4 -31.70 -87.38 1.21
N LEU A 5 -32.34 -87.10 2.29
CA LEU A 5 -32.67 -85.96 3.09
C LEU A 5 -31.50 -84.96 3.38
N PRO A 6 -31.86 -83.71 3.55
CA PRO A 6 -30.86 -82.66 3.94
C PRO A 6 -30.69 -82.67 5.46
N PHE A 7 -29.43 -82.56 5.83
CA PHE A 7 -28.97 -82.30 7.20
C PHE A 7 -29.06 -80.80 7.52
N CYS A 8 -30.02 -80.52 8.41
CA CYS A 8 -30.27 -79.12 8.84
C CYS A 8 -29.22 -78.74 9.90
N PHE A 9 -28.29 -77.86 9.51
CA PHE A 9 -27.28 -77.29 10.41
C PHE A 9 -27.82 -76.00 11.01
N LEU A 10 -28.20 -76.06 12.30
CA LEU A 10 -28.74 -74.94 13.06
C LEU A 10 -27.58 -74.07 13.49
N LEU A 11 -27.34 -72.93 12.77
CA LEU A 11 -26.41 -71.91 13.18
C LEU A 11 -27.11 -70.98 14.16
N LEU A 12 -26.66 -71.01 15.40
CA LEU A 12 -27.01 -70.02 16.43
C LEU A 12 -26.24 -68.71 16.17
N PHE A 13 -26.96 -67.74 15.68
CA PHE A 13 -26.40 -66.37 15.64
C PHE A 13 -26.53 -65.77 17.03
N VAL A 14 -25.39 -65.60 17.70
CA VAL A 14 -25.26 -64.72 18.86
C VAL A 14 -25.23 -63.27 18.33
N SER A 15 -26.33 -62.56 18.48
CA SER A 15 -26.40 -61.13 18.17
C SER A 15 -25.79 -60.36 19.35
N CYS A 16 -24.55 -59.93 19.21
CA CYS A 16 -24.01 -58.89 20.05
C CYS A 16 -24.58 -57.55 19.58
N ASN A 17 -25.45 -56.98 20.35
CA ASN A 17 -26.04 -55.68 20.11
C ASN A 17 -25.14 -54.60 20.76
N ASP A 18 -24.08 -54.24 20.07
CA ASP A 18 -23.30 -53.03 20.46
C ASP A 18 -24.03 -51.81 19.92
N SER A 19 -24.93 -51.30 20.73
CA SER A 19 -25.47 -49.96 20.53
C SER A 19 -24.41 -48.92 20.93
N THR A 20 -23.47 -48.64 20.05
CA THR A 20 -22.67 -47.45 20.13
C THR A 20 -23.57 -46.24 19.92
N TYR A 21 -24.04 -45.70 21.02
CA TYR A 21 -24.73 -44.40 21.07
C TYR A 21 -23.76 -43.31 20.55
N ASN A 22 -23.93 -42.95 19.30
CA ASN A 22 -23.24 -41.80 18.71
C ASN A 22 -23.81 -40.54 19.39
N LYS A 23 -23.13 -40.08 20.47
CA LYS A 23 -23.31 -38.73 20.97
C LYS A 23 -23.00 -37.79 19.82
N PRO A 24 -23.88 -36.82 19.49
CA PRO A 24 -23.53 -35.77 18.56
C PRO A 24 -22.33 -35.02 19.17
N VAL A 25 -21.19 -35.06 18.47
CA VAL A 25 -20.03 -34.24 18.79
C VAL A 25 -20.49 -32.80 18.57
N THR A 26 -20.87 -32.12 19.64
CA THR A 26 -21.03 -30.67 19.63
C THR A 26 -19.66 -30.14 19.31
N ARG A 27 -19.38 -29.77 18.04
CA ARG A 27 -18.22 -28.98 17.69
C ARG A 27 -18.35 -27.68 18.48
N SER A 28 -17.56 -27.57 19.53
CA SER A 28 -17.26 -26.28 20.14
C SER A 28 -16.90 -25.32 19.00
N PRO A 29 -17.45 -24.10 18.97
CA PRO A 29 -17.06 -23.14 17.95
C PRO A 29 -15.54 -23.03 17.99
N GLU A 30 -14.93 -23.43 16.90
CA GLU A 30 -13.50 -23.27 16.66
C GLU A 30 -13.21 -21.79 16.94
N LYS A 31 -12.56 -21.53 18.06
CA LYS A 31 -12.06 -20.22 18.39
C LYS A 31 -11.19 -19.86 17.21
N LYS A 32 -11.68 -18.99 16.30
CA LYS A 32 -10.82 -18.35 15.32
C LYS A 32 -9.68 -17.81 16.15
N ASP A 33 -8.52 -18.42 16.04
CA ASP A 33 -7.27 -17.79 16.44
C ASP A 33 -7.17 -16.52 15.60
N THR A 34 -7.74 -15.46 16.14
CA THR A 34 -7.32 -14.14 15.78
C THR A 34 -5.84 -14.19 16.11
N ALA A 35 -5.01 -14.37 15.09
CA ALA A 35 -3.57 -14.25 15.22
C ALA A 35 -3.38 -12.95 16.02
N SER A 36 -3.09 -13.10 17.30
CA SER A 36 -2.73 -11.98 18.13
C SER A 36 -1.51 -11.42 17.45
N VAL A 37 -1.66 -10.27 16.80
CA VAL A 37 -0.52 -9.48 16.35
C VAL A 37 0.40 -9.46 17.56
N PRO A 38 1.64 -9.98 17.45
CA PRO A 38 2.52 -10.05 18.61
C PRO A 38 2.53 -8.64 19.20
N VAL A 39 2.23 -8.54 20.49
CA VAL A 39 2.38 -7.27 21.23
C VAL A 39 3.82 -6.91 21.02
N GLN A 40 4.05 -6.01 20.09
CA GLN A 40 5.37 -5.56 19.72
C GLN A 40 5.95 -4.99 21.00
N SER A 41 7.03 -5.59 21.48
CA SER A 41 7.68 -5.14 22.72
C SER A 41 7.91 -3.65 22.58
N GLN A 42 7.18 -2.86 23.38
CA GLN A 42 7.26 -1.41 23.26
C GLN A 42 8.71 -1.02 23.51
N ASN A 43 9.33 -0.43 22.48
CA ASN A 43 10.64 0.15 22.64
C ASN A 43 10.51 1.26 23.69
N PRO A 44 11.20 1.19 24.85
CA PRO A 44 11.06 2.18 25.90
C PRO A 44 11.59 3.56 25.51
N PHE A 45 12.38 3.64 24.43
CA PHE A 45 13.00 4.88 23.95
C PHE A 45 12.19 5.57 22.86
N SER A 46 11.46 4.80 22.04
CA SER A 46 10.67 5.36 20.96
C SER A 46 9.56 4.39 20.54
N PRO A 47 8.30 4.84 20.49
CA PRO A 47 7.21 4.01 19.94
C PRO A 47 7.44 3.78 18.45
N VAL A 48 6.94 2.65 17.93
CA VAL A 48 6.90 2.42 16.49
C VAL A 48 5.83 3.31 15.86
N ASP A 49 6.20 4.04 14.82
CA ASP A 49 5.28 4.88 14.07
C ASP A 49 4.24 4.04 13.30
N ILE A 50 2.98 4.45 13.38
CA ILE A 50 1.88 3.83 12.63
C ILE A 50 1.79 4.33 11.18
N SER A 51 2.58 5.32 10.82
CA SER A 51 2.71 5.88 9.46
C SER A 51 4.17 5.86 9.03
N PRO A 52 4.75 4.66 8.81
CA PRO A 52 6.19 4.52 8.59
C PRO A 52 6.65 5.30 7.36
N MET A 53 7.88 5.79 7.42
CA MET A 53 8.56 6.39 6.27
C MET A 53 8.88 5.32 5.24
N ASP A 54 8.76 5.68 3.97
CA ASP A 54 9.09 4.85 2.82
C ASP A 54 9.86 5.64 1.78
N VAL A 55 10.59 4.94 0.93
CA VAL A 55 11.40 5.50 -0.16
C VAL A 55 11.14 4.73 -1.44
N SER A 56 10.74 5.44 -2.50
CA SER A 56 10.66 4.87 -3.84
C SER A 56 11.68 5.54 -4.77
N TYR A 57 12.29 4.75 -5.65
CA TYR A 57 13.33 5.18 -6.59
C TYR A 57 12.90 5.00 -8.05
N PHE A 58 13.46 5.85 -8.91
CA PHE A 58 13.50 5.57 -10.35
C PHE A 58 14.98 5.60 -10.84
N PRO A 59 15.44 4.58 -11.57
CA PRO A 59 14.73 3.37 -11.97
C PRO A 59 14.21 2.54 -10.78
N VAL A 60 13.09 1.84 -10.96
CA VAL A 60 12.39 1.12 -9.87
C VAL A 60 13.23 -0.01 -9.26
N ASP A 61 14.14 -0.57 -10.02
CA ASP A 61 15.06 -1.63 -9.61
C ASP A 61 16.42 -1.09 -9.08
N TYR A 62 16.55 0.24 -8.95
CA TYR A 62 17.79 0.89 -8.48
C TYR A 62 18.33 0.29 -7.17
N PRO A 63 17.53 0.02 -6.11
CA PRO A 63 18.03 -0.56 -4.88
C PRO A 63 18.68 -1.94 -5.11
N VAL A 64 18.07 -2.78 -5.95
CA VAL A 64 18.58 -4.11 -6.31
C VAL A 64 19.87 -4.00 -7.12
N GLN A 65 19.91 -3.10 -8.09
CA GLN A 65 21.12 -2.83 -8.88
C GLN A 65 22.26 -2.33 -8.00
N LYS A 66 21.96 -1.44 -7.06
CA LYS A 66 22.95 -0.88 -6.10
C LYS A 66 23.48 -1.97 -5.18
N MET A 67 22.61 -2.79 -4.61
CA MET A 67 22.98 -3.90 -3.73
C MET A 67 23.84 -4.93 -4.47
N SER A 68 23.51 -5.27 -5.70
CA SER A 68 24.25 -6.22 -6.53
C SER A 68 25.53 -5.64 -7.17
N LYS A 69 25.86 -4.38 -6.88
CA LYS A 69 26.98 -3.63 -7.48
C LYS A 69 26.94 -3.54 -9.01
N LYS A 70 25.76 -3.67 -9.61
CA LYS A 70 25.56 -3.49 -11.07
C LYS A 70 25.55 -2.03 -11.50
N THR A 71 25.34 -1.10 -10.56
CA THR A 71 25.43 0.33 -10.81
C THR A 71 26.17 1.05 -9.68
N ILE A 72 26.93 2.06 -10.04
CA ILE A 72 27.58 3.03 -9.14
C ILE A 72 26.99 4.42 -9.31
N THR A 73 26.13 4.64 -10.29
CA THR A 73 25.51 5.93 -10.59
C THR A 73 24.47 6.30 -9.54
N LEU A 74 24.07 7.55 -9.53
CA LEU A 74 22.91 8.02 -8.78
C LEU A 74 21.63 7.57 -9.46
N PRO A 75 20.50 7.44 -8.73
CA PRO A 75 19.21 7.25 -9.40
C PRO A 75 18.85 8.50 -10.21
N VAL A 76 17.84 8.42 -11.05
CA VAL A 76 17.28 9.58 -11.74
C VAL A 76 16.51 10.45 -10.75
N MET A 77 15.72 9.81 -9.90
CA MET A 77 14.93 10.48 -8.87
C MET A 77 14.55 9.53 -7.73
N ARG A 78 14.12 10.09 -6.62
CA ARG A 78 13.50 9.36 -5.50
C ARG A 78 12.42 10.20 -4.83
N VAL A 79 11.46 9.55 -4.19
CA VAL A 79 10.53 10.18 -3.24
C VAL A 79 10.72 9.57 -1.86
N VAL A 80 10.63 10.42 -0.84
CA VAL A 80 10.63 10.03 0.58
C VAL A 80 9.32 10.53 1.18
N TYR A 81 8.54 9.65 1.78
CA TYR A 81 7.20 9.99 2.23
C TYR A 81 6.74 9.07 3.36
N SER A 82 5.77 9.48 4.15
CA SER A 82 5.13 8.63 5.14
C SER A 82 3.90 7.96 4.56
N ARG A 83 3.61 6.73 5.02
CA ARG A 83 2.49 5.89 4.58
C ARG A 83 1.38 5.82 5.63
N PRO A 84 0.54 6.85 5.77
CA PRO A 84 -0.58 6.79 6.68
C PRO A 84 -1.56 5.67 6.32
N HIS A 85 -2.06 5.02 7.36
CA HIS A 85 -3.04 3.96 7.30
C HIS A 85 -4.45 4.54 7.34
N ARG A 86 -5.35 4.07 6.48
CA ARG A 86 -6.74 4.53 6.40
C ARG A 86 -7.55 4.20 7.66
N GLN A 87 -7.42 2.99 8.18
CA GLN A 87 -8.12 2.49 9.38
C GLN A 87 -9.64 2.69 9.31
N GLY A 88 -10.26 2.31 8.21
CA GLY A 88 -11.70 2.41 8.00
C GLY A 88 -12.23 3.85 7.80
N ARG A 89 -11.39 4.90 7.86
CA ARG A 89 -11.83 6.29 7.70
C ARG A 89 -12.14 6.61 6.24
N LYS A 90 -13.08 7.51 6.04
CA LYS A 90 -13.24 8.20 4.74
C LYS A 90 -12.13 9.24 4.64
N ILE A 91 -11.35 9.20 3.54
CA ILE A 91 -10.18 10.05 3.39
C ILE A 91 -10.56 11.37 2.73
N PHE A 92 -10.86 11.35 1.43
CA PHE A 92 -11.14 12.57 0.68
C PHE A 92 -12.56 13.09 0.94
N GLY A 93 -12.66 14.40 1.18
CA GLY A 93 -13.89 15.08 1.57
C GLY A 93 -14.27 14.90 3.05
N ALA A 94 -13.42 14.20 3.86
CA ALA A 94 -13.61 14.03 5.30
C ALA A 94 -12.29 14.29 6.05
N LEU A 95 -11.36 13.35 6.09
CA LEU A 95 -10.05 13.56 6.73
C LEU A 95 -9.24 14.63 5.98
N LEU A 96 -9.23 14.57 4.67
CA LEU A 96 -8.61 15.53 3.76
C LEU A 96 -9.71 16.32 3.06
N HIS A 97 -9.77 17.63 3.33
CA HIS A 97 -10.76 18.50 2.69
C HIS A 97 -10.32 18.86 1.27
N TYR A 98 -11.27 18.80 0.34
CA TYR A 98 -11.04 19.26 -1.03
C TYR A 98 -10.66 20.74 -1.06
N GLY A 99 -9.74 21.10 -1.95
CA GLY A 99 -9.24 22.46 -2.09
C GLY A 99 -8.26 22.91 -0.98
N GLN A 100 -7.91 22.02 -0.04
CA GLN A 100 -6.93 22.32 1.01
C GLN A 100 -5.60 21.58 0.77
N PRO A 101 -4.45 22.21 1.08
CA PRO A 101 -3.16 21.57 0.94
C PRO A 101 -3.03 20.33 1.83
N TRP A 102 -2.46 19.26 1.26
CA TRP A 102 -2.10 18.04 1.97
C TRP A 102 -0.66 17.65 1.61
N ARG A 103 0.18 17.42 2.61
CA ARG A 103 1.61 17.11 2.49
C ARG A 103 1.95 15.76 1.87
N LEU A 104 0.99 15.05 1.23
CA LEU A 104 1.19 13.74 0.59
C LEU A 104 1.79 12.70 1.55
N GLY A 105 1.22 12.61 2.74
CA GLY A 105 1.70 11.70 3.78
C GLY A 105 1.21 12.09 5.17
N ALA A 106 1.94 11.63 6.18
CA ALA A 106 1.75 11.96 7.60
C ALA A 106 3.10 12.36 8.20
N ASN A 107 3.08 12.83 9.46
CA ASN A 107 4.27 13.27 10.19
C ASN A 107 4.99 14.43 9.48
N GLU A 108 6.03 14.16 8.74
CA GLU A 108 6.82 15.15 8.02
C GLU A 108 6.29 15.38 6.60
N ALA A 109 6.75 16.45 5.97
CA ALA A 109 6.48 16.71 4.56
C ALA A 109 7.12 15.64 3.67
N SER A 110 6.42 15.26 2.60
CA SER A 110 7.00 14.39 1.58
C SER A 110 7.98 15.15 0.71
N GLU A 111 9.04 14.48 0.28
CA GLU A 111 10.10 15.06 -0.54
C GLU A 111 10.28 14.29 -1.85
N ILE A 112 10.57 15.03 -2.93
CA ILE A 112 11.15 14.46 -4.15
C ILE A 112 12.54 15.02 -4.36
N GLU A 113 13.49 14.15 -4.72
CA GLU A 113 14.82 14.53 -5.14
C GLU A 113 15.04 14.10 -6.58
N LEU A 114 15.36 15.08 -7.42
CA LEU A 114 15.70 14.91 -8.84
C LEU A 114 17.22 14.99 -8.98
N PHE A 115 17.87 13.93 -9.40
CA PHE A 115 19.32 13.89 -9.60
C PHE A 115 19.73 14.41 -10.98
N GLN A 116 18.75 14.64 -11.85
CA GLN A 116 18.90 15.32 -13.14
C GLN A 116 17.64 16.14 -13.44
N THR A 117 17.72 17.02 -14.46
CA THR A 117 16.55 17.73 -14.97
C THR A 117 15.60 16.75 -15.65
N VAL A 118 14.30 16.88 -15.39
CA VAL A 118 13.23 16.07 -16.01
C VAL A 118 12.18 16.99 -16.64
N THR A 119 11.29 16.43 -17.45
CA THR A 119 10.17 17.18 -18.02
C THR A 119 8.85 16.63 -17.52
N ILE A 120 8.00 17.51 -16.99
CA ILE A 120 6.66 17.16 -16.48
C ILE A 120 5.67 18.11 -17.15
N GLN A 121 4.69 17.56 -17.88
CA GLN A 121 3.68 18.35 -18.62
C GLN A 121 4.32 19.52 -19.41
N ASP A 122 5.35 19.18 -20.21
CA ASP A 122 6.12 20.12 -21.05
C ASP A 122 6.92 21.21 -20.31
N LYS A 123 6.95 21.19 -18.97
CA LYS A 123 7.79 22.04 -18.15
C LYS A 123 9.08 21.32 -17.74
N LYS A 124 10.22 21.95 -17.99
CA LYS A 124 11.50 21.47 -17.44
C LYS A 124 11.55 21.75 -15.95
N VAL A 125 11.69 20.67 -15.16
CA VAL A 125 11.89 20.72 -13.71
C VAL A 125 13.35 20.49 -13.43
N ALA A 126 13.99 21.47 -12.83
CA ALA A 126 15.43 21.44 -12.57
C ALA A 126 15.80 20.33 -11.57
N LYS A 127 17.02 19.81 -11.70
CA LYS A 127 17.66 18.99 -10.67
C LYS A 127 17.59 19.70 -9.34
N GLY A 128 17.24 18.98 -8.26
CA GLY A 128 17.13 19.52 -6.92
C GLY A 128 16.24 18.70 -6.00
N ARG A 129 16.08 19.16 -4.76
CA ARG A 129 15.13 18.65 -3.78
C ARG A 129 13.95 19.60 -3.68
N TYR A 130 12.76 19.04 -3.57
CA TYR A 130 11.52 19.79 -3.42
C TYR A 130 10.65 19.11 -2.38
N ILE A 131 9.96 19.90 -1.58
CA ILE A 131 8.83 19.42 -0.80
C ILE A 131 7.67 19.17 -1.75
N LEU A 132 7.02 18.03 -1.59
CA LEU A 132 5.79 17.68 -2.32
C LEU A 132 4.58 17.91 -1.43
N TYR A 133 3.60 18.60 -1.96
CA TYR A 133 2.25 18.58 -1.41
C TYR A 133 1.23 18.56 -2.55
N CYS A 134 -0.02 18.24 -2.26
CA CYS A 134 -1.08 18.37 -3.24
C CYS A 134 -2.27 19.14 -2.68
N ILE A 135 -3.08 19.67 -3.61
CA ILE A 135 -4.40 20.21 -3.32
C ILE A 135 -5.39 19.25 -4.00
N PRO A 136 -6.04 18.34 -3.24
CA PRO A 136 -6.97 17.37 -3.81
C PRO A 136 -8.30 18.03 -4.15
N TYR A 137 -8.86 17.67 -5.31
CA TYR A 137 -10.23 17.90 -5.73
C TYR A 137 -10.88 16.56 -6.08
N GLN A 138 -12.16 16.55 -6.38
CA GLN A 138 -12.87 15.31 -6.71
C GLN A 138 -12.40 14.69 -8.02
N ASP A 139 -12.10 15.52 -9.00
CA ASP A 139 -11.75 15.17 -10.38
C ASP A 139 -10.25 15.20 -10.66
N ARG A 140 -9.48 15.92 -9.87
CA ARG A 140 -8.03 16.11 -10.06
C ARG A 140 -7.30 16.36 -8.76
N TRP A 141 -5.98 16.19 -8.80
CA TRP A 141 -5.06 16.72 -7.79
C TRP A 141 -4.13 17.72 -8.42
N THR A 142 -3.92 18.87 -7.76
CA THR A 142 -2.84 19.79 -8.10
C THR A 142 -1.61 19.39 -7.30
N ILE A 143 -0.60 18.82 -7.95
CA ILE A 143 0.68 18.42 -7.34
C ILE A 143 1.62 19.62 -7.37
N VAL A 144 2.17 19.97 -6.23
CA VAL A 144 3.04 21.14 -6.07
C VAL A 144 4.43 20.73 -5.63
N PHE A 145 5.43 21.24 -6.33
CA PHE A 145 6.85 21.16 -5.97
C PHE A 145 7.22 22.49 -5.32
N ASN A 146 7.64 22.46 -4.08
CA ASN A 146 7.89 23.64 -3.27
C ASN A 146 9.34 23.68 -2.78
N ASN A 147 9.96 24.86 -2.79
CA ASN A 147 11.36 25.05 -2.42
C ASN A 147 11.59 25.21 -0.91
N ASN A 148 10.54 25.28 -0.10
CA ASN A 148 10.64 25.44 1.36
C ASN A 148 11.03 24.10 2.02
N LEU A 149 12.29 23.69 1.82
CA LEU A 149 12.86 22.49 2.40
C LEU A 149 12.81 22.56 3.94
N TYR A 150 12.76 21.38 4.56
CA TYR A 150 12.71 21.22 6.03
C TYR A 150 11.44 21.76 6.70
N SER A 151 10.40 22.08 5.92
CA SER A 151 9.09 22.42 6.47
C SER A 151 8.38 21.15 6.98
N TRP A 152 7.52 21.32 7.99
CA TRP A 152 6.68 20.21 8.48
C TRP A 152 5.56 19.83 7.49
N GLY A 153 5.25 20.71 6.55
CA GLY A 153 4.27 20.48 5.47
C GLY A 153 2.80 20.69 5.84
N LEU A 154 2.45 21.03 7.08
CA LEU A 154 1.06 21.30 7.48
C LEU A 154 0.52 22.61 6.91
N ARG A 155 1.39 23.59 6.74
CA ARG A 155 1.07 24.91 6.18
C ARG A 155 2.16 25.28 5.20
N PRO A 156 2.06 24.84 3.94
CA PRO A 156 3.07 25.16 2.95
C PRO A 156 3.13 26.67 2.70
N ASP A 157 4.35 27.19 2.61
CA ASP A 157 4.56 28.56 2.13
C ASP A 157 4.42 28.58 0.61
N THR A 158 3.25 29.00 0.14
CA THR A 158 2.92 29.01 -1.29
C THR A 158 3.74 30.01 -2.10
N THR A 159 4.46 30.95 -1.46
CA THR A 159 5.39 31.86 -2.14
C THR A 159 6.66 31.14 -2.63
N GLN A 160 6.92 29.95 -2.08
CA GLN A 160 8.02 29.08 -2.45
C GLN A 160 7.63 27.99 -3.48
N ASP A 161 6.40 28.03 -4.02
CA ASP A 161 5.96 27.09 -5.04
C ASP A 161 6.74 27.27 -6.34
N ALA A 162 7.55 26.26 -6.69
CA ALA A 162 8.35 26.27 -7.91
C ALA A 162 7.55 25.77 -9.13
N TYR A 163 6.78 24.69 -8.95
CA TYR A 163 6.01 24.07 -10.04
C TYR A 163 4.67 23.55 -9.54
N LYS A 164 3.67 23.61 -10.44
CA LYS A 164 2.31 23.05 -10.21
C LYS A 164 1.88 22.25 -11.43
N PHE A 165 1.30 21.07 -11.16
CA PHE A 165 0.84 20.11 -12.16
C PHE A 165 -0.52 19.57 -11.77
N ASP A 166 -1.49 19.70 -12.65
CA ASP A 166 -2.81 19.08 -12.46
C ASP A 166 -2.80 17.67 -13.06
N VAL A 167 -3.29 16.70 -12.31
CA VAL A 167 -3.42 15.30 -12.72
C VAL A 167 -4.82 14.80 -12.40
N SER A 168 -5.45 14.11 -13.34
CA SER A 168 -6.80 13.58 -13.18
C SER A 168 -6.84 12.45 -12.15
N VAL A 169 -7.91 12.38 -11.38
CA VAL A 169 -8.16 11.28 -10.44
C VAL A 169 -8.79 10.11 -11.19
N GLU A 170 -8.23 8.94 -11.00
CA GLU A 170 -8.79 7.65 -11.37
C GLU A 170 -9.38 6.99 -10.12
N ALA A 171 -10.59 6.47 -10.24
CA ALA A 171 -11.21 5.70 -9.16
C ALA A 171 -10.58 4.30 -9.09
N THR A 172 -10.30 3.82 -7.87
CA THR A 172 -9.84 2.44 -7.66
C THR A 172 -11.02 1.51 -7.40
N ASN A 173 -10.97 0.30 -7.94
CA ASN A 173 -12.01 -0.72 -7.72
C ASN A 173 -12.05 -1.23 -6.27
N THR A 174 -10.94 -1.13 -5.57
CA THR A 174 -10.78 -1.57 -4.18
C THR A 174 -10.08 -0.46 -3.40
N PRO A 175 -10.59 -0.09 -2.22
CA PRO A 175 -9.97 0.95 -1.40
C PRO A 175 -8.53 0.58 -1.00
N ILE A 176 -7.60 1.50 -1.24
CA ILE A 176 -6.19 1.35 -0.90
C ILE A 176 -5.99 1.75 0.56
N GLU A 177 -5.51 0.83 1.38
CA GLU A 177 -5.43 0.99 2.82
C GLU A 177 -4.31 1.92 3.26
N TYR A 178 -3.12 1.82 2.63
CA TYR A 178 -1.96 2.67 2.93
C TYR A 178 -1.70 3.65 1.81
N PHE A 179 -1.52 4.92 2.15
CA PHE A 179 -1.03 5.88 1.17
C PHE A 179 0.26 5.36 0.52
N THR A 180 0.34 5.46 -0.80
CA THR A 180 1.42 4.88 -1.59
C THR A 180 1.89 5.87 -2.63
N MET A 181 3.20 6.10 -2.72
CA MET A 181 3.87 6.76 -3.84
C MET A 181 4.94 5.84 -4.42
N VAL A 182 4.80 5.49 -5.70
CA VAL A 182 5.75 4.63 -6.40
C VAL A 182 5.96 5.11 -7.83
N PHE A 183 7.12 4.82 -8.38
CA PHE A 183 7.36 5.03 -9.81
C PHE A 183 6.90 3.83 -10.62
N GLU A 184 6.14 4.08 -11.68
CA GLU A 184 5.77 3.08 -12.69
C GLU A 184 6.66 3.27 -13.91
N LYS A 185 7.46 2.26 -14.26
CA LYS A 185 8.25 2.28 -15.48
C LYS A 185 7.34 2.16 -16.71
N LEU A 186 7.54 3.02 -17.71
CA LEU A 186 6.89 2.95 -19.01
C LEU A 186 7.82 2.33 -20.05
N ASP A 187 7.24 1.82 -21.15
CA ASP A 187 7.99 1.12 -22.19
C ASP A 187 8.98 2.02 -22.93
N ASP A 188 8.70 3.32 -23.02
CA ASP A 188 9.55 4.34 -23.65
C ASP A 188 10.70 4.85 -22.78
N GLY A 189 10.90 4.26 -21.59
CA GLY A 189 11.92 4.66 -20.62
C GLY A 189 11.51 5.81 -19.71
N ASN A 190 10.35 6.43 -19.93
CA ASN A 190 9.74 7.41 -19.05
C ASN A 190 9.09 6.74 -17.84
N THR A 191 8.49 7.53 -16.96
CA THR A 191 7.83 7.01 -15.75
C THR A 191 6.62 7.85 -15.37
N ASN A 192 5.71 7.24 -14.61
CA ASN A 192 4.72 7.96 -13.81
C ASN A 192 5.15 7.94 -12.36
N LEU A 193 4.96 9.04 -11.64
CA LEU A 193 4.84 8.99 -10.19
C LEU A 193 3.38 8.71 -9.86
N LEU A 194 3.10 7.45 -9.50
CA LEU A 194 1.78 7.02 -9.04
C LEU A 194 1.61 7.38 -7.57
N MET A 195 0.50 8.00 -7.25
CA MET A 195 0.08 8.30 -5.89
C MET A 195 -1.33 7.76 -5.68
N ALA A 196 -1.52 6.96 -4.62
CA ALA A 196 -2.80 6.31 -4.40
C ALA A 196 -3.14 6.19 -2.91
N TRP A 197 -4.39 6.48 -2.56
CA TRP A 197 -4.94 6.25 -1.23
C TRP A 197 -6.46 6.17 -1.28
N TYR A 198 -7.04 5.26 -0.49
CA TYR A 198 -8.48 5.05 -0.42
C TYR A 198 -9.07 4.72 -1.81
N GLU A 199 -9.90 5.58 -2.36
CA GLU A 199 -10.59 5.40 -3.66
C GLU A 199 -9.96 6.21 -4.80
N ALA A 200 -8.89 6.97 -4.52
CA ALA A 200 -8.25 7.84 -5.48
C ALA A 200 -6.86 7.35 -5.86
N LEU A 201 -6.58 7.37 -7.15
CA LEU A 201 -5.29 7.11 -7.77
C LEU A 201 -5.00 8.22 -8.78
N VAL A 202 -3.79 8.76 -8.77
CA VAL A 202 -3.32 9.74 -9.76
C VAL A 202 -1.96 9.33 -10.30
N ARG A 203 -1.67 9.69 -11.53
CA ARG A 203 -0.38 9.46 -12.20
C ARG A 203 0.17 10.79 -12.69
N LEU A 204 1.33 11.17 -12.20
CA LEU A 204 2.07 12.32 -12.72
C LEU A 204 3.10 11.83 -13.73
N PRO A 205 2.90 12.05 -15.04
CA PRO A 205 3.84 11.62 -16.08
C PRO A 205 5.14 12.43 -16.01
N ILE A 206 6.28 11.73 -16.06
CA ILE A 206 7.62 12.33 -16.00
C ILE A 206 8.45 11.77 -17.16
N LYS A 207 8.93 12.66 -18.02
CA LYS A 207 9.87 12.36 -19.12
C LYS A 207 11.30 12.59 -18.63
N ILE A 208 12.17 11.63 -18.96
CA ILE A 208 13.57 11.61 -18.52
C ILE A 208 14.49 12.28 -19.53
#